data_b6d1c070856f5212b7ca128debec3cbc
#
_entry.id   b6d1c070856f5212b7ca128debec3cbc
#
_cell.length_a   1.000
_cell.length_b   1.000
_cell.length_c   1.000
_cell.angle_alpha   90.00
_cell.angle_beta   90.00
_cell.angle_gamma   90.00
#
_symmetry.space_group_name_H-M   'P 1'
#
loop_
_entity.id
_entity.type
_entity.pdbx_description
1 polymer ?
#
loop_
_entity_poly.entity_id
_entity_poly.type
_entity_poly.pdbx_seq_one_letter_code
_entity_poly.pdbx_strand_id
1 'polypeptide(L)'
;MMFKPVGAECNLGCSYCYYQDKVRLYDEHSCLSLDCLEKVIKEYIDINASEQIVFDWHGGEPLLLGLDYLKKIVEMQRKYRGNKHIYNTIQTNATLLTADFAAFFKENNFLVGVSIDGPQDIHDKFRKDKGGNPTFLKVMRGVELLHRYAVDFNTLTTISKAGEGRG
;
A
#
# COMPACT_ATOMS: atom_id res chain seq x y z
N MET A 1 -1.71 -3.04 -13.54
CA MET A 1 -2.93 -3.67 -12.95
C MET A 1 -2.90 -3.46 -11.44
N MET A 2 -4.04 -3.15 -10.84
CA MET A 2 -4.15 -2.97 -9.39
C MET A 2 -4.55 -4.28 -8.70
N PHE A 3 -3.79 -4.67 -7.69
CA PHE A 3 -3.99 -5.88 -6.88
C PHE A 3 -4.33 -5.50 -5.44
N LYS A 4 -5.30 -6.18 -4.85
CA LYS A 4 -5.77 -5.92 -3.49
C LYS A 4 -5.76 -7.20 -2.64
N PRO A 5 -4.57 -7.73 -2.35
CA PRO A 5 -4.45 -9.04 -1.70
C PRO A 5 -5.00 -9.09 -0.27
N VAL A 6 -5.12 -7.95 0.41
CA VAL A 6 -5.78 -7.85 1.73
C VAL A 6 -7.27 -7.48 1.64
N GLY A 7 -7.81 -7.34 0.42
CA GLY A 7 -9.19 -6.87 0.24
C GLY A 7 -9.42 -5.48 0.84
N ALA A 8 -10.42 -5.39 1.70
CA ALA A 8 -10.80 -4.15 2.39
C ALA A 8 -10.15 -3.98 3.77
N GLU A 9 -9.35 -4.96 4.23
CA GLU A 9 -8.78 -4.93 5.57
C GLU A 9 -7.78 -3.79 5.76
N CYS A 10 -7.95 -3.04 6.85
CA CYS A 10 -7.09 -1.90 7.19
C CYS A 10 -6.97 -1.76 8.71
N ASN A 11 -5.85 -1.26 9.19
CA ASN A 11 -5.62 -0.91 10.59
C ASN A 11 -6.18 0.46 10.98
N LEU A 12 -6.63 1.26 9.98
CA LEU A 12 -7.27 2.55 10.21
C LEU A 12 -8.79 2.49 10.02
N GLY A 13 -9.48 3.49 10.60
CA GLY A 13 -10.91 3.74 10.47
C GLY A 13 -11.19 5.14 9.92
N CYS A 14 -10.60 5.50 8.76
CA CYS A 14 -10.78 6.82 8.16
C CYS A 14 -12.26 7.09 7.85
N SER A 15 -12.81 8.21 8.32
CA SER A 15 -14.25 8.48 8.29
C SER A 15 -14.87 8.56 6.89
N TYR A 16 -14.08 8.83 5.86
CA TYR A 16 -14.53 8.89 4.45
C TYR A 16 -14.19 7.61 3.66
N CYS A 17 -13.61 6.59 4.31
CA CYS A 17 -13.10 5.43 3.59
C CYS A 17 -14.25 4.53 3.09
N TYR A 18 -14.38 4.41 1.77
CA TYR A 18 -15.40 3.57 1.15
C TYR A 18 -15.20 2.06 1.36
N TYR A 19 -14.04 1.65 1.90
CA TYR A 19 -13.79 0.26 2.25
C TYR A 19 -14.43 -0.17 3.57
N GLN A 20 -14.78 0.77 4.48
CA GLN A 20 -15.34 0.42 5.80
C GLN A 20 -16.61 -0.42 5.71
N ASP A 21 -17.52 -0.07 4.78
CA ASP A 21 -18.74 -0.83 4.59
C ASP A 21 -18.50 -2.17 3.88
N LYS A 22 -17.41 -2.29 3.12
CA LYS A 22 -17.09 -3.49 2.35
C LYS A 22 -16.50 -4.61 3.19
N VAL A 23 -15.86 -4.31 4.32
CA VAL A 23 -15.37 -5.33 5.27
C VAL A 23 -16.51 -6.26 5.72
N ARG A 24 -17.74 -5.75 5.79
CA ARG A 24 -18.93 -6.52 6.19
C ARG A 24 -19.49 -7.44 5.10
N LEU A 25 -19.03 -7.26 3.84
CA LEU A 25 -19.51 -8.04 2.69
C LEU A 25 -18.71 -9.33 2.47
N TYR A 26 -17.57 -9.47 3.13
CA TYR A 26 -16.72 -10.63 2.99
C TYR A 26 -16.59 -11.30 4.34
N ASP A 27 -17.00 -12.57 4.39
CA ASP A 27 -16.82 -13.41 5.57
C ASP A 27 -15.32 -13.64 5.78
N GLU A 28 -14.84 -13.24 6.96
CA GLU A 28 -13.49 -13.44 7.49
C GLU A 28 -12.30 -12.84 6.70
N HIS A 29 -11.26 -12.53 7.44
CA HIS A 29 -9.96 -11.97 7.05
C HIS A 29 -9.26 -12.76 5.92
N SER A 30 -9.76 -12.68 4.71
CA SER A 30 -9.24 -13.43 3.57
C SER A 30 -8.15 -12.64 2.84
N CYS A 31 -6.92 -12.84 3.28
CA CYS A 31 -5.77 -12.52 2.44
C CYS A 31 -5.71 -13.51 1.25
N LEU A 32 -5.34 -13.00 0.09
CA LEU A 32 -5.12 -13.84 -1.08
C LEU A 32 -4.03 -14.88 -0.77
N SER A 33 -4.35 -16.18 -0.94
CA SER A 33 -3.38 -17.24 -0.70
C SER A 33 -2.17 -17.14 -1.62
N LEU A 34 -1.01 -17.61 -1.15
CA LEU A 34 0.21 -17.58 -1.97
C LEU A 34 0.06 -18.36 -3.28
N ASP A 35 -0.66 -19.47 -3.27
CA ASP A 35 -0.92 -20.28 -4.49
C ASP A 35 -1.77 -19.52 -5.51
N CYS A 36 -2.80 -18.81 -5.04
CA CYS A 36 -3.63 -17.97 -5.89
C CYS A 36 -2.83 -16.78 -6.42
N LEU A 37 -2.04 -16.14 -5.55
CA LEU A 37 -1.17 -15.02 -5.90
C LEU A 37 -0.16 -15.43 -6.98
N GLU A 38 0.48 -16.60 -6.85
CA GLU A 38 1.44 -17.10 -7.83
C GLU A 38 0.80 -17.29 -9.21
N LYS A 39 -0.40 -17.88 -9.26
CA LYS A 39 -1.16 -18.03 -10.50
C LYS A 39 -1.46 -16.68 -11.14
N VAL A 40 -1.98 -15.75 -10.36
CA VAL A 40 -2.34 -14.40 -10.84
C VAL A 40 -1.10 -13.64 -11.34
N ILE A 41 0.02 -13.68 -10.62
CA ILE A 41 1.28 -13.05 -11.06
C ILE A 41 1.75 -13.66 -12.38
N LYS A 42 1.79 -15.00 -12.45
CA LYS A 42 2.20 -15.70 -13.67
C LYS A 42 1.33 -15.33 -14.86
N GLU A 43 0.00 -15.46 -14.72
CA GLU A 43 -0.95 -15.14 -15.78
C GLU A 43 -0.85 -13.69 -16.24
N TYR A 44 -0.77 -12.74 -15.29
CA TYR A 44 -0.64 -11.32 -15.62
C TYR A 44 0.65 -11.01 -16.40
N ILE A 45 1.75 -11.67 -16.06
CA ILE A 45 3.00 -11.53 -16.80
C ILE A 45 2.89 -12.18 -18.19
N ASP A 46 2.32 -13.36 -18.28
CA ASP A 46 2.21 -14.12 -19.54
C ASP A 46 1.33 -13.41 -20.59
N ILE A 47 0.16 -12.89 -20.17
CA ILE A 47 -0.79 -12.22 -21.08
C ILE A 47 -0.38 -10.80 -21.48
N ASN A 48 0.55 -10.19 -20.75
CA ASN A 48 0.95 -8.81 -21.01
C ASN A 48 1.97 -8.76 -22.15
N ALA A 49 1.61 -8.12 -23.27
CA ALA A 49 2.50 -7.98 -24.42
C ALA A 49 3.63 -6.94 -24.21
N SER A 50 3.52 -6.06 -23.18
CA SER A 50 4.53 -5.06 -22.90
C SER A 50 5.78 -5.67 -22.27
N GLU A 51 6.95 -5.13 -22.61
CA GLU A 51 8.19 -5.43 -21.92
C GLU A 51 8.27 -4.80 -20.53
N GLN A 52 7.45 -3.77 -20.26
CA GLN A 52 7.35 -3.09 -18.99
C GLN A 52 6.00 -3.41 -18.34
N ILE A 53 6.01 -4.00 -17.16
CA ILE A 53 4.82 -4.44 -16.44
C ILE A 53 4.77 -3.75 -15.08
N VAL A 54 3.66 -3.09 -14.78
CA VAL A 54 3.44 -2.44 -13.48
C VAL A 54 2.47 -3.28 -12.65
N PHE A 55 2.93 -3.64 -11.46
CA PHE A 55 2.08 -4.18 -10.39
C PHE A 55 1.79 -3.07 -9.37
N ASP A 56 0.51 -2.77 -9.19
CA ASP A 56 0.05 -1.73 -8.28
C ASP A 56 -0.63 -2.38 -7.06
N TRP A 57 0.07 -2.40 -5.92
CA TRP A 57 -0.37 -3.05 -4.68
C TRP A 57 -1.19 -2.08 -3.84
N HIS A 58 -2.44 -2.43 -3.62
CA HIS A 58 -3.42 -1.58 -2.98
C HIS A 58 -4.35 -2.40 -2.05
N GLY A 59 -5.47 -1.83 -1.67
CA GLY A 59 -6.51 -2.47 -0.86
C GLY A 59 -6.86 -1.61 0.34
N GLY A 60 -7.15 -2.24 1.47
CA GLY A 60 -7.27 -1.55 2.74
C GLY A 60 -5.90 -1.00 3.15
N GLU A 61 -5.09 -1.83 3.82
CA GLU A 61 -3.69 -1.49 4.09
C GLU A 61 -2.78 -2.67 3.71
N PRO A 62 -2.03 -2.58 2.61
CA PRO A 62 -1.22 -3.71 2.13
C PRO A 62 -0.07 -4.11 3.05
N LEU A 63 0.43 -3.23 3.93
CA LEU A 63 1.47 -3.59 4.89
C LEU A 63 1.00 -4.57 5.98
N LEU A 64 -0.31 -4.80 6.11
CA LEU A 64 -0.86 -5.88 6.96
C LEU A 64 -0.46 -7.28 6.48
N LEU A 65 -0.08 -7.44 5.20
CA LEU A 65 0.46 -8.69 4.65
C LEU A 65 1.76 -9.13 5.33
N GLY A 66 2.50 -8.17 5.88
CA GLY A 66 3.83 -8.40 6.41
C GLY A 66 4.92 -8.47 5.33
N LEU A 67 6.16 -8.35 5.78
CA LEU A 67 7.31 -8.27 4.88
C LEU A 67 7.56 -9.58 4.11
N ASP A 68 7.33 -10.72 4.76
CA ASP A 68 7.58 -12.02 4.12
C ASP A 68 6.65 -12.29 2.95
N TYR A 69 5.40 -11.84 3.03
CA TYR A 69 4.49 -11.92 1.91
C TYR A 69 4.96 -11.05 0.72
N LEU A 70 5.43 -9.83 0.99
CA LEU A 70 5.98 -8.94 -0.05
C LEU A 70 7.25 -9.52 -0.69
N LYS A 71 8.10 -10.19 0.08
CA LYS A 71 9.25 -10.93 -0.45
C LYS A 71 8.80 -12.03 -1.41
N LYS A 72 7.74 -12.80 -1.06
CA LYS A 72 7.18 -13.83 -1.94
C LYS A 72 6.65 -13.25 -3.25
N ILE A 73 5.99 -12.09 -3.22
CA ILE A 73 5.59 -11.38 -4.43
C ILE A 73 6.79 -11.18 -5.38
N VAL A 74 7.87 -10.61 -4.86
CA VAL A 74 9.07 -10.31 -5.67
C VAL A 74 9.75 -11.60 -6.16
N GLU A 75 9.81 -12.65 -5.34
CA GLU A 75 10.33 -13.96 -5.74
C GLU A 75 9.53 -14.52 -6.93
N MET A 76 8.20 -14.51 -6.85
CA MET A 76 7.31 -14.99 -7.93
C MET A 76 7.46 -14.16 -9.20
N GLN A 77 7.51 -12.82 -9.06
CA GLN A 77 7.75 -11.93 -10.20
C GLN A 77 9.09 -12.23 -10.88
N ARG A 78 10.17 -12.39 -10.13
CA ARG A 78 11.50 -12.76 -10.66
C ARG A 78 11.47 -14.12 -11.38
N LYS A 79 10.72 -15.09 -10.84
CA LYS A 79 10.57 -16.43 -11.42
C LYS A 79 9.91 -16.41 -12.81
N TYR A 80 8.90 -15.54 -13.01
CA TYR A 80 8.07 -15.56 -14.21
C TYR A 80 8.33 -14.44 -15.21
N ARG A 81 9.08 -13.39 -14.84
CA ARG A 81 9.24 -12.19 -15.68
C ARG A 81 9.93 -12.44 -17.03
N GLY A 82 10.75 -13.48 -17.18
CA GLY A 82 11.59 -13.65 -18.36
C GLY A 82 12.47 -12.40 -18.61
N ASN A 83 12.36 -11.83 -19.80
CA ASN A 83 13.09 -10.60 -20.20
C ASN A 83 12.31 -9.31 -19.88
N LYS A 84 11.14 -9.41 -19.22
CA LYS A 84 10.31 -8.25 -18.91
C LYS A 84 10.84 -7.49 -17.69
N HIS A 85 10.61 -6.17 -17.68
CA HIS A 85 10.92 -5.29 -16.56
C HIS A 85 9.68 -5.12 -15.68
N ILE A 86 9.80 -5.48 -14.41
CA ILE A 86 8.71 -5.37 -13.44
C ILE A 86 8.92 -4.11 -12.59
N TYR A 87 7.87 -3.29 -12.52
CA TYR A 87 7.76 -2.14 -11.64
C TYR A 87 6.70 -2.41 -10.58
N ASN A 88 7.02 -2.12 -9.33
CA ASN A 88 6.09 -2.26 -8.23
C ASN A 88 5.74 -0.88 -7.66
N THR A 89 4.46 -0.59 -7.52
CA THR A 89 3.97 0.52 -6.72
C THR A 89 3.18 -0.02 -5.54
N ILE A 90 3.19 0.65 -4.41
CA ILE A 90 2.41 0.27 -3.23
C ILE A 90 1.78 1.50 -2.59
N GLN A 91 0.45 1.47 -2.38
CA GLN A 91 -0.26 2.55 -1.71
C GLN A 91 -0.53 2.17 -0.26
N THR A 92 0.02 2.95 0.66
CA THR A 92 -0.07 2.69 2.10
C THR A 92 -0.45 3.92 2.91
N ASN A 93 -1.07 3.71 4.07
CA ASN A 93 -1.24 4.74 5.08
C ASN A 93 0.06 5.00 5.89
N ALA A 94 1.13 4.28 5.61
CA ALA A 94 2.48 4.37 6.19
C ALA A 94 2.58 4.22 7.73
N THR A 95 1.48 3.98 8.45
CA THR A 95 1.53 3.86 9.92
C THR A 95 2.21 2.59 10.41
N LEU A 96 2.30 1.56 9.55
CA LEU A 96 2.94 0.27 9.82
C LEU A 96 4.36 0.17 9.25
N LEU A 97 4.85 1.25 8.61
CA LEU A 97 6.13 1.24 7.94
C LEU A 97 7.26 1.15 8.96
N THR A 98 8.19 0.21 8.74
CA THR A 98 9.38 -0.03 9.56
C THR A 98 10.65 0.16 8.73
N ALA A 99 11.81 0.15 9.39
CA ALA A 99 13.10 0.19 8.72
C ALA A 99 13.29 -0.98 7.73
N ASP A 100 12.78 -2.18 8.08
CA ASP A 100 12.88 -3.36 7.23
C ASP A 100 12.03 -3.23 5.96
N PHE A 101 10.82 -2.66 6.06
CA PHE A 101 10.00 -2.34 4.88
C PHE A 101 10.70 -1.31 4.00
N ALA A 102 11.25 -0.24 4.60
CA ALA A 102 11.92 0.81 3.82
C ALA A 102 13.16 0.26 3.10
N ALA A 103 13.98 -0.56 3.77
CA ALA A 103 15.12 -1.25 3.15
C ALA A 103 14.68 -2.14 1.99
N PHE A 104 13.63 -2.96 2.19
CA PHE A 104 13.07 -3.83 1.16
C PHE A 104 12.54 -3.05 -0.04
N PHE A 105 11.82 -1.95 0.18
CA PHE A 105 11.30 -1.11 -0.90
C PHE A 105 12.43 -0.49 -1.73
N LYS A 106 13.48 -0.03 -1.07
CA LYS A 106 14.66 0.50 -1.76
C LYS A 106 15.36 -0.56 -2.59
N GLU A 107 15.63 -1.72 -2.00
CA GLU A 107 16.31 -2.85 -2.67
C GLU A 107 15.55 -3.34 -3.91
N ASN A 108 14.21 -3.29 -3.88
CA ASN A 108 13.35 -3.80 -4.93
C ASN A 108 12.71 -2.70 -5.79
N ASN A 109 13.20 -1.46 -5.70
CA ASN A 109 12.78 -0.30 -6.50
C ASN A 109 11.25 -0.08 -6.48
N PHE A 110 10.62 -0.18 -5.30
CA PHE A 110 9.22 0.17 -5.14
C PHE A 110 9.03 1.69 -5.17
N LEU A 111 7.98 2.14 -5.87
CA LEU A 111 7.43 3.47 -5.68
C LEU A 111 6.35 3.40 -4.59
N VAL A 112 6.51 4.16 -3.51
CA VAL A 112 5.60 4.13 -2.38
C VAL A 112 4.66 5.35 -2.42
N GLY A 113 3.34 5.11 -2.53
CA GLY A 113 2.32 6.13 -2.34
C GLY A 113 1.97 6.24 -0.87
N VAL A 114 2.18 7.40 -0.27
CA VAL A 114 1.83 7.66 1.14
C VAL A 114 0.54 8.44 1.24
N SER A 115 -0.43 7.89 1.96
CA SER A 115 -1.71 8.57 2.20
C SER A 115 -1.59 9.59 3.33
N ILE A 116 -1.63 10.90 2.99
CA ILE A 116 -1.57 12.00 3.97
C ILE A 116 -2.49 13.15 3.54
N ASP A 117 -3.32 13.68 4.43
CA ASP A 117 -4.33 14.69 4.13
C ASP A 117 -3.92 16.09 4.64
N GLY A 118 -2.76 16.59 4.16
CA GLY A 118 -2.30 17.95 4.49
C GLY A 118 -1.85 18.12 5.95
N PRO A 119 -2.13 19.27 6.60
CA PRO A 119 -1.71 19.55 7.97
C PRO A 119 -2.27 18.58 8.99
N GLN A 120 -1.59 18.44 10.14
CA GLN A 120 -1.92 17.48 11.18
C GLN A 120 -3.38 17.52 11.63
N ASP A 121 -3.93 18.71 11.85
CA ASP A 121 -5.30 18.90 12.34
C ASP A 121 -6.36 18.43 11.33
N ILE A 122 -6.09 18.56 10.03
CA ILE A 122 -6.95 18.04 8.95
C ILE A 122 -6.80 16.54 8.84
N HIS A 123 -5.56 16.04 8.78
CA HIS A 123 -5.28 14.61 8.72
C HIS A 123 -5.95 13.86 9.88
N ASP A 124 -5.71 14.29 11.11
CA ASP A 124 -6.19 13.62 12.32
C ASP A 124 -7.69 13.76 12.54
N LYS A 125 -8.34 14.68 11.84
CA LYS A 125 -9.81 14.78 11.81
C LYS A 125 -10.44 13.56 11.14
N PHE A 126 -9.85 13.09 10.04
CA PHE A 126 -10.43 12.07 9.17
C PHE A 126 -9.71 10.71 9.23
N ARG A 127 -8.38 10.72 9.37
CA ARG A 127 -7.55 9.50 9.38
C ARG A 127 -7.19 9.10 10.81
N LYS A 128 -8.05 8.29 11.40
CA LYS A 128 -7.86 7.75 12.76
C LYS A 128 -7.62 6.24 12.72
N ASP A 129 -6.95 5.72 13.73
CA ASP A 129 -6.91 4.28 13.92
C ASP A 129 -8.29 3.72 14.35
N LYS A 130 -8.43 2.39 14.42
CA LYS A 130 -9.70 1.75 14.84
C LYS A 130 -10.11 2.09 16.27
N GLY A 131 -9.17 2.58 17.10
CA GLY A 131 -9.42 3.08 18.45
C GLY A 131 -9.78 4.58 18.53
N GLY A 132 -9.88 5.27 17.37
CA GLY A 132 -10.19 6.70 17.30
C GLY A 132 -9.00 7.64 17.55
N ASN A 133 -7.77 7.09 17.66
CA ASN A 133 -6.57 7.87 17.91
C ASN A 133 -6.03 8.54 16.64
N PRO A 134 -5.37 9.73 16.76
CA PRO A 134 -4.75 10.43 15.65
C PRO A 134 -3.58 9.62 15.06
N THR A 135 -3.32 9.77 13.76
CA THR A 135 -2.32 8.97 13.05
C THR A 135 -1.23 9.77 12.35
N PHE A 136 -1.34 11.09 12.26
CA PHE A 136 -0.39 11.95 11.54
C PHE A 136 1.07 11.71 11.94
N LEU A 137 1.38 11.70 13.24
CA LEU A 137 2.74 11.48 13.71
C LEU A 137 3.28 10.08 13.36
N LYS A 138 2.40 9.05 13.29
CA LYS A 138 2.79 7.71 12.84
C LYS A 138 3.14 7.73 11.36
N VAL A 139 2.35 8.42 10.53
CA VAL A 139 2.61 8.60 9.10
C VAL A 139 3.93 9.33 8.87
N MET A 140 4.17 10.42 9.59
CA MET A 140 5.42 11.21 9.47
C MET A 140 6.66 10.38 9.81
N ARG A 141 6.60 9.50 10.82
CA ARG A 141 7.69 8.54 11.08
C ARG A 141 7.93 7.61 9.89
N GLY A 142 6.86 7.15 9.24
CA GLY A 142 6.97 6.37 8.00
C GLY A 142 7.65 7.16 6.88
N VAL A 143 7.27 8.42 6.67
CA VAL A 143 7.90 9.32 5.70
C VAL A 143 9.38 9.54 6.01
N GLU A 144 9.76 9.74 7.27
CA GLU A 144 11.17 9.86 7.69
C GLU A 144 11.97 8.61 7.35
N LEU A 145 11.38 7.41 7.52
CA LEU A 145 12.03 6.16 7.13
C LEU A 145 12.23 6.08 5.61
N LEU A 146 11.23 6.44 4.80
CA LEU A 146 11.38 6.47 3.35
C LEU A 146 12.50 7.42 2.92
N HIS A 147 12.57 8.61 3.49
CA HIS A 147 13.68 9.55 3.24
C HIS A 147 15.04 8.98 3.66
N ARG A 148 15.13 8.43 4.87
CA ARG A 148 16.39 7.86 5.40
C ARG A 148 16.95 6.75 4.53
N TYR A 149 16.07 5.91 3.97
CA TYR A 149 16.44 4.80 3.11
C TYR A 149 16.48 5.18 1.62
N ALA A 150 16.27 6.46 1.28
CA ALA A 150 16.21 6.97 -0.08
C ALA A 150 15.23 6.18 -0.98
N VAL A 151 14.07 5.81 -0.44
CA VAL A 151 12.98 5.18 -1.17
C VAL A 151 12.23 6.24 -1.96
N ASP A 152 11.92 5.99 -3.23
CA ASP A 152 11.09 6.88 -4.03
C ASP A 152 9.63 6.81 -3.55
N PHE A 153 9.05 7.97 -3.23
CA PHE A 153 7.65 8.04 -2.81
C PHE A 153 6.95 9.29 -3.31
N ASN A 154 5.63 9.20 -3.39
CA ASN A 154 4.74 10.34 -3.58
C ASN A 154 3.69 10.37 -2.45
N THR A 155 2.93 11.47 -2.37
CA THR A 155 1.82 11.60 -1.42
C THR A 155 0.49 11.62 -2.15
N LEU A 156 -0.51 10.92 -1.58
CA LEU A 156 -1.90 10.98 -2.02
C LEU A 156 -2.73 11.64 -0.93
N THR A 157 -3.41 12.71 -1.32
CA THR A 157 -4.22 13.53 -0.41
C THR A 157 -5.68 13.49 -0.81
N THR A 158 -6.56 13.19 0.14
CA THR A 158 -8.00 13.37 -0.04
C THR A 158 -8.35 14.82 0.30
N ILE A 159 -8.71 15.60 -0.73
CA ILE A 159 -9.14 16.98 -0.56
C ILE A 159 -10.56 16.98 0.00
N SER A 160 -10.75 17.64 1.12
CA SER A 160 -12.04 17.80 1.76
C SER A 160 -12.36 19.28 1.99
N LYS A 161 -13.65 19.61 2.20
CA LYS A 161 -14.08 20.97 2.54
C LYS A 161 -13.37 21.54 3.78
N ALA A 162 -12.93 20.69 4.70
CA ALA A 162 -12.18 21.12 5.89
C ALA A 162 -10.78 21.66 5.57
N GLY A 163 -10.22 21.29 4.41
CA GLY A 163 -8.92 21.76 3.91
C GLY A 163 -9.01 22.95 2.94
N GLU A 164 -10.22 23.43 2.66
CA GLU A 164 -10.42 24.56 1.73
C GLU A 164 -9.66 25.81 2.21
N GLY A 165 -8.86 26.40 1.30
CA GLY A 165 -8.03 27.58 1.61
C GLY A 165 -6.79 27.31 2.48
N ARG A 166 -6.42 26.05 2.72
CA ARG A 166 -5.28 25.64 3.58
C ARG A 166 -4.27 24.76 2.84
N GLY A 167 -4.21 24.86 1.52
CA GLY A 167 -3.23 24.18 0.66
C GLY A 167 -1.93 24.95 0.51
#